data_2cd655b529fcdb5c68ed87014fe2f21c
#
_entry.id   2cd655b529fcdb5c68ed87014fe2f21c
#
_cell.length_a   1.000
_cell.length_b   1.000
_cell.length_c   1.000
_cell.angle_alpha   90.00
_cell.angle_beta   90.00
_cell.angle_gamma   90.00
#
_symmetry.space_group_name_H-M   'P 1'
#
loop_
_entity.id
_entity.type
_entity.pdbx_description
1 polymer ?
#
loop_
_entity_poly.entity_id
_entity_poly.type
_entity_poly.pdbx_seq_one_letter_code
_entity_poly.pdbx_strand_id
1 'polypeptide(L)'
;KGEVLTIRSTAIKLKQDILNKGFFIMPLGDDLYKVGATYEWEQLNDIPTEKGKDELLKKLNSVLTSPYQIVSHDAAVRPSVIDRRPVVGHHPEYKNLYIFNGLGTKAVMLAPYFAKQLVSNIQNEMPIDEEVNPNRFRKVNSAIFNSNADKTD
;
A
#
# COMPACT_ATOMS: atom_id res chain seq x y z
N LYS A 1 -3.43 -2.97 -7.02
CA LYS A 1 -3.82 -1.61 -7.44
C LYS A 1 -4.95 -1.10 -6.56
N GLY A 2 -4.99 0.18 -6.29
CA GLY A 2 -6.09 0.88 -5.63
C GLY A 2 -6.45 2.14 -6.38
N GLU A 3 -7.76 2.42 -6.45
CA GLU A 3 -8.28 3.61 -7.08
C GLU A 3 -8.95 4.50 -6.03
N VAL A 4 -8.89 5.80 -6.22
CA VAL A 4 -9.44 6.81 -5.32
C VAL A 4 -10.12 7.91 -6.13
N LEU A 5 -11.18 8.50 -5.58
CA LEU A 5 -11.80 9.71 -6.10
C LEU A 5 -11.39 10.91 -5.25
N THR A 6 -11.17 12.04 -5.89
CA THR A 6 -11.21 13.34 -5.22
C THR A 6 -12.54 13.99 -5.52
N ILE A 7 -13.28 14.34 -4.50
CA ILE A 7 -14.58 15.01 -4.62
C ILE A 7 -14.56 16.38 -3.94
N ARG A 8 -15.43 17.28 -4.38
CA ARG A 8 -15.72 18.55 -3.72
C ARG A 8 -17.14 18.53 -3.18
N SER A 9 -17.34 18.90 -1.91
CA SER A 9 -18.66 19.04 -1.30
C SER A 9 -18.63 20.00 -0.11
N THR A 10 -19.48 21.00 -0.12
CA THR A 10 -19.67 21.92 1.00
C THR A 10 -20.55 21.33 2.12
N ALA A 11 -21.21 20.21 1.85
CA ALA A 11 -22.12 19.53 2.78
C ALA A 11 -21.39 18.61 3.76
N ILE A 12 -20.22 18.10 3.43
CA ILE A 12 -19.42 17.25 4.30
C ILE A 12 -18.73 18.14 5.35
N LYS A 13 -18.79 17.75 6.62
CA LYS A 13 -18.24 18.54 7.74
C LYS A 13 -17.09 17.86 8.47
N LEU A 14 -16.37 16.98 7.78
CA LEU A 14 -15.12 16.39 8.28
C LEU A 14 -14.00 17.44 8.20
N LYS A 15 -13.46 17.85 9.35
CA LYS A 15 -12.34 18.83 9.41
C LYS A 15 -10.97 18.15 9.44
N GLN A 16 -10.79 17.23 10.39
CA GLN A 16 -9.55 16.46 10.58
C GLN A 16 -9.83 14.97 10.73
N ASP A 17 -11.09 14.60 10.91
CA ASP A 17 -11.50 13.21 11.10
C ASP A 17 -11.58 12.49 9.75
N ILE A 18 -11.21 11.22 9.76
CA ILE A 18 -11.38 10.31 8.62
C ILE A 18 -12.57 9.41 8.91
N LEU A 19 -13.59 9.45 8.04
CA LEU A 19 -14.66 8.47 8.08
C LEU A 19 -14.15 7.16 7.48
N ASN A 20 -14.29 6.05 8.22
CA ASN A 20 -13.93 4.72 7.76
C ASN A 20 -15.10 3.75 7.92
N LYS A 21 -15.63 3.23 6.79
CA LYS A 21 -16.74 2.26 6.74
C LYS A 21 -16.50 1.25 5.60
N GLY A 22 -15.38 0.50 5.69
CA GLY A 22 -14.95 -0.39 4.61
C GLY A 22 -14.39 0.34 3.38
N PHE A 23 -14.44 1.65 3.39
CA PHE A 23 -13.78 2.62 2.56
C PHE A 23 -13.56 3.88 3.39
N PHE A 24 -12.73 4.81 2.95
CA PHE A 24 -12.47 6.03 3.71
C PHE A 24 -12.96 7.28 2.96
N ILE A 25 -13.35 8.30 3.73
CA ILE A 25 -13.48 9.69 3.26
C ILE A 25 -12.53 10.53 4.11
N MET A 26 -11.53 11.14 3.49
CA MET A 26 -10.48 11.91 4.14
C MET A 26 -10.50 13.36 3.65
N PRO A 27 -10.58 14.36 4.55
CA PRO A 27 -10.53 15.76 4.16
C PRO A 27 -9.12 16.13 3.64
N LEU A 28 -9.10 16.96 2.59
CA LEU A 28 -7.88 17.53 2.01
C LEU A 28 -7.77 19.05 2.24
N GLY A 29 -8.79 19.67 2.82
CA GLY A 29 -8.97 21.13 2.89
C GLY A 29 -9.82 21.65 1.74
N ASP A 30 -10.29 22.89 1.84
CA ASP A 30 -11.04 23.62 0.80
C ASP A 30 -12.24 22.86 0.21
N ASP A 31 -13.03 22.22 1.09
CA ASP A 31 -14.16 21.35 0.74
C ASP A 31 -13.80 20.16 -0.18
N LEU A 32 -12.51 19.82 -0.28
CA LEU A 32 -12.04 18.66 -1.01
C LEU A 32 -11.90 17.45 -0.10
N TYR A 33 -12.27 16.29 -0.62
CA TYR A 33 -12.21 15.01 0.10
C TYR A 33 -11.69 13.91 -0.81
N LYS A 34 -10.80 13.07 -0.27
CA LYS A 34 -10.35 11.84 -0.95
C LYS A 34 -11.20 10.67 -0.48
N VAL A 35 -11.78 9.95 -1.44
CA VAL A 35 -12.63 8.78 -1.22
C VAL A 35 -11.92 7.55 -1.75
N GLY A 36 -11.78 6.53 -0.96
CA GLY A 36 -11.05 5.32 -1.37
C GLY A 36 -11.12 4.20 -0.37
N ALA A 37 -10.55 3.10 -0.72
CA ALA A 37 -9.98 2.76 -2.00
C ALA A 37 -10.55 1.44 -2.50
N THR A 38 -10.48 1.24 -3.80
CA THR A 38 -10.70 -0.10 -4.38
C THR A 38 -9.51 -1.02 -4.10
N TYR A 39 -9.68 -2.29 -4.40
CA TYR A 39 -8.62 -3.28 -4.30
C TYR A 39 -8.68 -4.21 -5.52
N GLU A 40 -7.66 -4.10 -6.40
CA GLU A 40 -7.57 -4.88 -7.64
C GLU A 40 -6.22 -5.62 -7.70
N TRP A 41 -6.26 -6.90 -8.07
CA TRP A 41 -5.09 -7.78 -8.09
C TRP A 41 -4.61 -8.13 -9.51
N GLU A 42 -5.49 -8.07 -10.49
CA GLU A 42 -5.21 -8.57 -11.85
C GLU A 42 -4.62 -7.48 -12.75
N GLN A 43 -5.20 -6.27 -12.71
CA GLN A 43 -4.75 -5.14 -13.54
C GLN A 43 -3.84 -4.20 -12.76
N LEU A 44 -2.58 -4.55 -12.66
CA LEU A 44 -1.57 -3.79 -11.92
C LEU A 44 -0.96 -2.68 -12.78
N ASN A 45 -1.73 -1.63 -13.04
CA ASN A 45 -1.31 -0.40 -13.71
C ASN A 45 -1.86 0.82 -12.95
N ASP A 46 -1.49 2.02 -13.38
CA ASP A 46 -1.90 3.31 -12.81
C ASP A 46 -3.08 3.95 -13.55
N ILE A 47 -3.76 3.18 -14.42
CA ILE A 47 -4.90 3.67 -15.21
C ILE A 47 -6.19 3.45 -14.43
N PRO A 48 -6.97 4.51 -14.08
CA PRO A 48 -8.28 4.37 -13.46
C PRO A 48 -9.28 3.63 -14.36
N THR A 49 -10.25 2.93 -13.74
CA THR A 49 -11.25 2.15 -14.46
C THR A 49 -12.67 2.60 -14.13
N GLU A 50 -13.60 2.50 -15.08
CA GLU A 50 -15.02 2.78 -14.80
C GLU A 50 -15.57 1.85 -13.72
N LYS A 51 -15.17 0.57 -13.71
CA LYS A 51 -15.53 -0.38 -12.65
C LYS A 51 -15.11 0.11 -11.26
N GLY A 52 -13.87 0.60 -11.12
CA GLY A 52 -13.35 1.14 -9.85
C GLY A 52 -14.09 2.40 -9.42
N LYS A 53 -14.42 3.28 -10.38
CA LYS A 53 -15.22 4.47 -10.15
C LYS A 53 -16.62 4.14 -9.65
N ASP A 54 -17.32 3.22 -10.32
CA ASP A 54 -18.65 2.81 -9.94
C ASP A 54 -18.69 2.16 -8.55
N GLU A 55 -17.68 1.36 -8.22
CA GLU A 55 -17.53 0.78 -6.87
C GLU A 55 -17.41 1.88 -5.81
N LEU A 56 -16.56 2.89 -6.05
CA LEU A 56 -16.36 4.00 -5.11
C LEU A 56 -17.61 4.88 -4.99
N LEU A 57 -18.29 5.16 -6.11
CA LEU A 57 -19.53 5.93 -6.12
C LEU A 57 -20.64 5.20 -5.37
N LYS A 58 -20.79 3.88 -5.57
CA LYS A 58 -21.74 3.07 -4.82
C LYS A 58 -21.50 3.13 -3.31
N LYS A 59 -20.25 3.03 -2.89
CA LYS A 59 -19.85 3.14 -1.47
C LYS A 59 -20.13 4.55 -0.93
N LEU A 60 -19.72 5.57 -1.67
CA LEU A 60 -19.92 6.98 -1.29
C LEU A 60 -21.41 7.30 -1.13
N ASN A 61 -22.25 6.93 -2.10
CA ASN A 61 -23.69 7.20 -2.09
C ASN A 61 -24.43 6.42 -1.00
N SER A 62 -23.83 5.36 -0.44
CA SER A 62 -24.42 4.64 0.71
C SER A 62 -24.30 5.41 2.03
N VAL A 63 -23.47 6.45 2.10
CA VAL A 63 -23.24 7.24 3.32
C VAL A 63 -23.44 8.74 3.11
N LEU A 64 -23.41 9.21 1.87
CA LEU A 64 -23.55 10.62 1.52
C LEU A 64 -24.77 10.81 0.62
N THR A 65 -25.78 11.52 1.15
CA THR A 65 -26.99 11.89 0.39
C THR A 65 -26.94 13.30 -0.20
N SER A 66 -25.94 14.08 0.22
CA SER A 66 -25.76 15.45 -0.21
C SER A 66 -25.00 15.52 -1.54
N PRO A 67 -25.21 16.59 -2.35
CA PRO A 67 -24.53 16.73 -3.63
C PRO A 67 -23.02 16.89 -3.48
N TYR A 68 -22.29 16.36 -4.44
CA TYR A 68 -20.84 16.51 -4.58
C TYR A 68 -20.46 16.56 -6.07
N GLN A 69 -19.25 17.04 -6.33
CA GLN A 69 -18.65 17.06 -7.66
C GLN A 69 -17.39 16.19 -7.64
N ILE A 70 -17.23 15.33 -8.65
CA ILE A 70 -15.99 14.56 -8.84
C ILE A 70 -14.97 15.52 -9.46
N VAL A 71 -13.80 15.65 -8.83
CA VAL A 71 -12.69 16.49 -9.26
C VAL A 71 -11.64 15.66 -10.00
N SER A 72 -11.26 14.50 -9.46
CA SER A 72 -10.34 13.57 -10.12
C SER A 72 -10.66 12.12 -9.77
N HIS A 73 -10.13 11.22 -10.60
CA HIS A 73 -10.12 9.79 -10.39
C HIS A 73 -8.71 9.28 -10.66
N ASP A 74 -8.07 8.75 -9.65
CA ASP A 74 -6.66 8.38 -9.66
C ASP A 74 -6.49 6.90 -9.31
N ALA A 75 -5.48 6.26 -9.89
CA ALA A 75 -5.09 4.89 -9.59
C ALA A 75 -3.60 4.79 -9.29
N ALA A 76 -3.23 3.86 -8.43
CA ALA A 76 -1.83 3.54 -8.16
C ALA A 76 -1.65 2.09 -7.71
N VAL A 77 -0.50 1.51 -8.00
CA VAL A 77 -0.11 0.20 -7.50
C VAL A 77 0.64 0.35 -6.19
N ARG A 78 0.16 -0.33 -5.15
CA ARG A 78 0.83 -0.34 -3.85
C ARG A 78 2.01 -1.30 -3.88
N PRO A 79 3.19 -0.91 -3.40
CA PRO A 79 4.31 -1.83 -3.26
C PRO A 79 4.02 -2.84 -2.14
N SER A 80 3.56 -4.00 -2.54
CA SER A 80 3.23 -5.10 -1.63
C SER A 80 4.04 -6.34 -2.00
N VAL A 81 4.37 -7.15 -0.99
CA VAL A 81 5.02 -8.45 -1.15
C VAL A 81 4.04 -9.58 -0.83
N ILE A 82 4.37 -10.78 -1.25
CA ILE A 82 3.48 -11.94 -1.20
C ILE A 82 3.00 -12.25 0.22
N ASP A 83 3.85 -12.09 1.23
CA ASP A 83 3.54 -12.31 2.65
C ASP A 83 2.95 -11.08 3.34
N ARG A 84 2.72 -9.97 2.62
CA ARG A 84 2.16 -8.71 3.10
C ARG A 84 2.92 -8.07 4.26
N ARG A 85 4.20 -8.40 4.43
CA ARG A 85 5.10 -7.82 5.42
C ARG A 85 6.12 -6.93 4.73
N PRO A 86 6.57 -5.82 5.34
CA PRO A 86 7.64 -5.01 4.77
C PRO A 86 8.89 -5.81 4.46
N VAL A 87 9.71 -5.32 3.54
CA VAL A 87 11.06 -5.83 3.27
C VAL A 87 12.03 -4.72 3.62
N VAL A 88 12.74 -4.90 4.73
CA VAL A 88 13.64 -3.88 5.28
C VAL A 88 14.96 -4.52 5.65
N GLY A 89 16.08 -3.94 5.24
CA GLY A 89 17.40 -4.41 5.60
C GLY A 89 18.35 -4.47 4.42
N HIS A 90 19.49 -5.15 4.62
CA HIS A 90 20.55 -5.33 3.66
C HIS A 90 20.24 -6.47 2.67
N HIS A 91 20.63 -6.30 1.43
CA HIS A 91 20.56 -7.36 0.45
C HIS A 91 21.38 -8.58 0.91
N PRO A 92 20.86 -9.80 0.76
CA PRO A 92 21.55 -11.00 1.25
C PRO A 92 22.95 -11.26 0.68
N GLU A 93 23.23 -10.76 -0.53
CA GLU A 93 24.49 -11.02 -1.27
C GLU A 93 25.34 -9.77 -1.45
N TYR A 94 24.72 -8.58 -1.48
CA TYR A 94 25.42 -7.32 -1.75
C TYR A 94 25.48 -6.45 -0.49
N LYS A 95 26.66 -6.34 0.11
CA LYS A 95 26.87 -5.69 1.42
C LYS A 95 26.46 -4.21 1.50
N ASN A 96 26.51 -3.48 0.39
CA ASN A 96 26.21 -2.04 0.36
C ASN A 96 24.84 -1.74 -0.26
N LEU A 97 24.01 -2.77 -0.50
CA LEU A 97 22.66 -2.63 -1.06
C LEU A 97 21.63 -2.87 0.04
N TYR A 98 20.75 -1.89 0.22
CA TYR A 98 19.68 -1.94 1.20
C TYR A 98 18.32 -1.89 0.53
N ILE A 99 17.34 -2.49 1.16
CA ILE A 99 15.94 -2.50 0.74
C ILE A 99 15.09 -1.84 1.83
N PHE A 100 14.17 -0.97 1.42
CA PHE A 100 13.13 -0.40 2.25
C PHE A 100 11.85 -0.30 1.43
N ASN A 101 11.05 -1.37 1.42
CA ASN A 101 9.89 -1.48 0.55
C ASN A 101 8.84 -2.45 1.12
N GLY A 102 7.78 -2.71 0.35
CA GLY A 102 6.76 -3.70 0.71
C GLY A 102 5.82 -3.28 1.84
N LEU A 103 5.80 -2.00 2.24
CA LEU A 103 4.99 -1.49 3.35
C LEU A 103 3.48 -1.50 3.07
N GLY A 104 3.08 -1.64 1.80
CA GLY A 104 1.69 -1.80 1.39
C GLY A 104 0.78 -0.64 1.82
N THR A 105 -0.43 -0.96 2.26
CA THR A 105 -1.44 0.03 2.67
C THR A 105 -1.14 0.73 3.99
N LYS A 106 -0.22 0.19 4.78
CA LYS A 106 0.16 0.73 6.10
C LYS A 106 1.44 1.55 6.07
N ALA A 107 1.94 1.89 4.88
CA ALA A 107 3.25 2.53 4.68
C ALA A 107 3.44 3.79 5.53
N VAL A 108 2.46 4.69 5.56
CA VAL A 108 2.55 5.95 6.32
C VAL A 108 2.77 5.70 7.82
N MET A 109 2.13 4.68 8.37
CA MET A 109 2.23 4.33 9.79
C MET A 109 3.53 3.56 10.10
N LEU A 110 3.94 2.66 9.21
CA LEU A 110 5.06 1.75 9.44
C LEU A 110 6.41 2.36 9.06
N ALA A 111 6.45 3.30 8.11
CA ALA A 111 7.69 3.85 7.58
C ALA A 111 8.58 4.51 8.66
N PRO A 112 8.08 5.33 9.59
CA PRO A 112 8.93 5.92 10.62
C PRO A 112 9.58 4.87 11.53
N TYR A 113 8.84 3.84 11.89
CA TYR A 113 9.34 2.76 12.75
C TYR A 113 10.47 1.98 12.07
N PHE A 114 10.22 1.47 10.86
CA PHE A 114 11.21 0.68 10.13
C PHE A 114 12.37 1.51 9.58
N ALA A 115 12.18 2.81 9.30
CA ALA A 115 13.28 3.70 8.93
C ALA A 115 14.28 3.84 10.09
N LYS A 116 13.78 4.05 11.30
CA LYS A 116 14.63 4.08 12.50
C LYS A 116 15.39 2.78 12.67
N GLN A 117 14.72 1.64 12.54
CA GLN A 117 15.33 0.32 12.66
C GLN A 117 16.42 0.08 11.60
N LEU A 118 16.15 0.48 10.34
CA LEU A 118 17.12 0.37 9.25
C LEU A 118 18.38 1.23 9.52
N VAL A 119 18.20 2.47 9.97
CA VAL A 119 19.33 3.36 10.29
C VAL A 119 20.18 2.78 11.40
N SER A 120 19.56 2.32 12.51
CA SER A 120 20.31 1.68 13.61
C SER A 120 21.04 0.42 13.15
N ASN A 121 20.45 -0.34 12.21
CA ASN A 121 21.11 -1.50 11.65
C ASN A 121 22.34 -1.14 10.77
N ILE A 122 22.23 -0.10 9.97
CA ILE A 122 23.34 0.41 9.16
C ILE A 122 24.50 0.88 10.05
N GLN A 123 24.20 1.44 11.21
CA GLN A 123 25.16 1.88 12.21
C GLN A 123 25.72 0.74 13.08
N ASN A 124 25.31 -0.51 12.83
CA ASN A 124 25.66 -1.71 13.59
C ASN A 124 25.21 -1.68 15.07
N GLU A 125 24.15 -0.93 15.38
CA GLU A 125 23.63 -0.80 16.74
C GLU A 125 22.62 -1.89 17.08
N MET A 126 21.73 -2.20 16.11
CA MET A 126 20.63 -3.14 16.33
C MET A 126 20.37 -4.03 15.09
N PRO A 127 19.95 -5.29 15.30
CA PRO A 127 19.51 -6.14 14.19
C PRO A 127 18.17 -5.67 13.65
N ILE A 128 17.86 -6.04 12.39
CA ILE A 128 16.53 -5.89 11.79
C ILE A 128 15.63 -7.04 12.27
N ASP A 129 14.37 -6.74 12.56
CA ASP A 129 13.37 -7.74 12.93
C ASP A 129 13.31 -8.85 11.86
N GLU A 130 13.34 -10.10 12.28
CA GLU A 130 13.38 -11.26 11.37
C GLU A 130 12.19 -11.29 10.41
N GLU A 131 11.01 -10.83 10.88
CA GLU A 131 9.77 -10.81 10.10
C GLU A 131 9.82 -9.88 8.88
N VAL A 132 10.70 -8.88 8.89
CA VAL A 132 10.85 -7.92 7.77
C VAL A 132 12.21 -8.05 7.07
N ASN A 133 13.12 -8.84 7.61
CA ASN A 133 14.45 -9.03 7.04
C ASN A 133 14.39 -9.72 5.67
N PRO A 134 15.10 -9.23 4.64
CA PRO A 134 15.14 -9.87 3.32
C PRO A 134 15.59 -11.32 3.33
N ASN A 135 16.39 -11.73 4.30
CA ASN A 135 16.87 -13.12 4.44
C ASN A 135 15.74 -14.15 4.64
N ARG A 136 14.54 -13.73 5.04
CA ARG A 136 13.38 -14.63 5.17
C ARG A 136 12.98 -15.30 3.85
N PHE A 137 13.33 -14.69 2.72
CA PHE A 137 13.06 -15.24 1.38
C PHE A 137 14.12 -16.25 0.90
N ARG A 138 15.27 -16.34 1.54
CA ARG A 138 16.33 -17.31 1.14
C ARG A 138 15.84 -18.76 1.20
N LYS A 139 15.05 -19.12 2.23
CA LYS A 139 14.52 -20.47 2.37
C LYS A 139 13.50 -20.85 1.29
N VAL A 140 12.80 -19.86 0.73
CA VAL A 140 11.81 -20.06 -0.33
C VAL A 140 12.51 -20.34 -1.66
N ASN A 141 13.59 -19.62 -1.95
CA ASN A 141 14.33 -19.78 -3.21
C ASN A 141 15.02 -21.15 -3.30
N SER A 142 15.59 -21.67 -2.21
CA SER A 142 16.19 -23.02 -2.23
C SER A 142 15.17 -24.12 -2.49
N ALA A 143 13.93 -23.98 -2.05
CA ALA A 143 12.86 -24.94 -2.33
C ALA A 143 12.37 -24.90 -3.79
N ILE A 144 12.34 -23.69 -4.41
CA ILE A 144 11.89 -23.51 -5.80
C ILE A 144 12.97 -24.02 -6.78
N PHE A 145 14.25 -23.79 -6.51
CA PHE A 145 15.35 -24.26 -7.36
C PHE A 145 15.51 -25.77 -7.31
N ASN A 146 15.30 -26.39 -6.14
CA ASN A 146 15.37 -27.85 -6.03
C ASN A 146 14.17 -28.58 -6.67
N SER A 147 12.99 -27.95 -6.73
CA SER A 147 11.82 -28.53 -7.43
C SER A 147 11.91 -28.50 -8.95
N ASN A 148 12.78 -27.68 -9.53
CA ASN A 148 13.00 -27.60 -10.97
C ASN A 148 14.19 -28.49 -11.43
N ALA A 149 15.06 -28.92 -10.55
CA ALA A 149 16.16 -29.82 -10.86
C ALA A 149 15.71 -31.28 -11.08
N ASP A 150 14.59 -31.70 -10.48
CA ASP A 150 14.02 -33.03 -10.62
C ASP A 150 13.09 -33.23 -11.84
N LYS A 151 13.00 -32.25 -12.75
CA LYS A 151 12.13 -32.32 -13.93
C LYS A 151 12.89 -32.41 -15.27
N THR A 152 14.18 -32.68 -15.22
CA THR A 152 15.03 -32.93 -16.42
C THR A 152 15.67 -34.30 -16.33
N ASP A 153 14.84 -35.33 -16.50
CA ASP A 153 15.21 -36.68 -16.98
C ASP A 153 14.11 -37.19 -17.90
#